data_6d7c262df48d80363d085d4a81da8977
#
_entry.id   6d7c262df48d80363d085d4a81da8977
#
_cell.length_a   1.000
_cell.length_b   1.000
_cell.length_c   1.000
_cell.angle_alpha   90.00
_cell.angle_beta   90.00
_cell.angle_gamma   90.00
#
_symmetry.space_group_name_H-M   'P 1'
#
loop_
_entity.id
_entity.type
_entity.pdbx_description
1 polymer ?
#
loop_
_entity_poly.entity_id
_entity_poly.type
_entity_poly.pdbx_seq_one_letter_code
_entity_poly.pdbx_strand_id
1 'polypeptide(L)'
;MEKENHIDTITKFLENLRKLGEQLSYIQEEQKNLLARMLNLKQQEGTETQEYAQLAARSKDLQAQIDKYRPIYEERMAWIKDIKKKRKKR
;
A
#
# COMPACT_ATOMS: atom_id res chain seq x y z
N MET A 1 23.09 8.11 -25.58
CA MET A 1 21.73 7.58 -25.53
C MET A 1 21.53 6.60 -24.41
N GLU A 2 22.43 5.65 -24.28
CA GLU A 2 22.30 4.65 -23.25
C GLU A 2 22.32 5.25 -21.85
N LYS A 3 23.11 6.30 -21.68
CA LYS A 3 23.16 6.98 -20.38
C LYS A 3 21.82 7.62 -20.04
N GLU A 4 21.18 8.20 -21.04
CA GLU A 4 19.87 8.80 -20.81
C GLU A 4 18.84 7.75 -20.48
N ASN A 5 18.89 6.61 -21.19
CA ASN A 5 17.97 5.52 -20.93
C ASN A 5 18.13 5.00 -19.50
N HIS A 6 19.37 4.94 -19.05
CA HIS A 6 19.64 4.47 -17.69
C HIS A 6 19.05 5.41 -16.65
N ILE A 7 19.24 6.71 -16.85
CA ILE A 7 18.69 7.72 -15.94
C ILE A 7 17.17 7.68 -15.97
N ASP A 8 16.59 7.56 -17.16
CA ASP A 8 15.14 7.47 -17.31
C ASP A 8 14.59 6.25 -16.58
N THR A 9 15.29 5.12 -16.68
CA THR A 9 14.85 3.91 -16.03
C THR A 9 14.83 4.07 -14.52
N ILE A 10 15.86 4.67 -13.96
CA ILE A 10 15.94 4.93 -12.52
C ILE A 10 14.83 5.88 -12.09
N THR A 11 14.64 6.95 -12.86
CA THR A 11 13.62 7.94 -12.56
C THR A 11 12.24 7.31 -12.57
N LYS A 12 11.96 6.47 -13.57
CA LYS A 12 10.67 5.78 -13.64
C LYS A 12 10.48 4.81 -12.48
N PHE A 13 11.56 4.13 -12.11
CA PHE A 13 11.49 3.21 -10.98
C PHE A 13 11.11 3.95 -9.70
N LEU A 14 11.77 5.06 -9.43
CA LEU A 14 11.50 5.85 -8.22
C LEU A 14 10.09 6.44 -8.25
N GLU A 15 9.66 6.90 -9.41
CA GLU A 15 8.33 7.46 -9.55
C GLU A 15 7.25 6.42 -9.35
N ASN A 16 7.45 5.23 -9.93
CA ASN A 16 6.51 4.13 -9.75
C ASN A 16 6.47 3.68 -8.30
N LEU A 17 7.62 3.69 -7.63
CA LEU A 17 7.68 3.33 -6.22
C LEU A 17 6.92 4.33 -5.37
N ARG A 18 7.06 5.61 -5.67
CA ARG A 18 6.33 6.66 -4.97
C ARG A 18 4.82 6.48 -5.14
N LYS A 19 4.39 6.19 -6.36
CA LYS A 19 2.96 5.97 -6.63
C LYS A 19 2.45 4.75 -5.90
N LEU A 20 3.24 3.69 -5.87
CA LEU A 20 2.86 2.48 -5.16
C LEU A 20 2.69 2.76 -3.67
N GLY A 21 3.61 3.53 -3.10
CA GLY A 21 3.51 3.92 -1.69
C GLY A 21 2.26 4.73 -1.40
N GLU A 22 1.93 5.66 -2.30
CA GLU A 22 0.73 6.48 -2.16
C GLU A 22 -0.53 5.62 -2.25
N GLN A 23 -0.55 4.67 -3.19
CA GLN A 23 -1.67 3.76 -3.32
C GLN A 23 -1.86 2.92 -2.08
N LEU A 24 -0.77 2.38 -1.54
CA LEU A 24 -0.85 1.58 -0.34
C LEU A 24 -1.37 2.40 0.83
N SER A 25 -0.88 3.62 0.96
CA SER A 25 -1.32 4.51 2.04
C SER A 25 -2.81 4.78 1.93
N TYR A 26 -3.28 5.04 0.72
CA TYR A 26 -4.68 5.30 0.47
C TYR A 26 -5.55 4.08 0.81
N ILE A 27 -5.11 2.90 0.37
CA ILE A 27 -5.84 1.66 0.64
C ILE A 27 -5.90 1.37 2.13
N GLN A 28 -4.79 1.57 2.83
CA GLN A 28 -4.74 1.34 4.26
C GLN A 28 -5.65 2.30 5.01
N GLU A 29 -5.69 3.55 4.59
CA GLU A 29 -6.56 4.54 5.20
C GLU A 29 -8.02 4.19 4.95
N GLU A 30 -8.35 3.77 3.75
CA GLU A 30 -9.70 3.36 3.44
C GLU A 30 -10.12 2.15 4.27
N GLN A 31 -9.23 1.18 4.41
CA GLN A 31 -9.51 0.00 5.24
C GLN A 31 -9.75 0.40 6.69
N LYS A 32 -8.94 1.29 7.20
CA LYS A 32 -9.09 1.79 8.57
C LYS A 32 -10.47 2.40 8.78
N ASN A 33 -10.91 3.19 7.81
CA ASN A 33 -12.23 3.84 7.91
C ASN A 33 -13.35 2.80 7.85
N LEU A 34 -13.20 1.79 6.99
CA LEU A 34 -14.21 0.72 6.91
C LEU A 34 -14.29 -0.07 8.21
N LEU A 35 -13.14 -0.39 8.79
CA LEU A 35 -13.12 -1.14 10.03
C LEU A 35 -13.74 -0.35 11.18
N ALA A 36 -13.50 0.97 11.20
CA ALA A 36 -14.12 1.82 12.21
C ALA A 36 -15.63 1.81 12.07
N ARG A 37 -16.13 1.87 10.83
CA ARG A 37 -17.57 1.82 10.57
C ARG A 37 -18.15 0.47 10.95
N MET A 38 -17.44 -0.62 10.64
CA MET A 38 -17.87 -1.95 11.02
C MET A 38 -17.96 -2.11 12.52
N LEU A 39 -16.98 -1.56 13.24
CA LEU A 39 -17.00 -1.59 14.71
C LEU A 39 -18.20 -0.84 15.25
N ASN A 40 -18.51 0.31 14.67
CA ASN A 40 -19.65 1.09 15.07
C ASN A 40 -20.95 0.32 14.88
N LEU A 41 -21.09 -0.34 13.72
CA LEU A 41 -22.27 -1.16 13.44
C LEU A 41 -22.36 -2.34 14.39
N LYS A 42 -21.23 -2.93 14.72
CA LYS A 42 -21.20 -4.05 15.65
C LYS A 42 -21.70 -3.63 17.03
N GLN A 43 -21.31 -2.45 17.47
CA GLN A 43 -21.74 -1.93 18.76
C GLN A 43 -23.24 -1.67 18.78
N GLN A 44 -23.83 -1.40 17.61
CA GLN A 44 -25.26 -1.20 17.47
C GLN A 44 -26.00 -2.47 17.10
N GLU A 45 -25.33 -3.61 17.22
CA GLU A 45 -25.91 -4.90 16.88
C GLU A 45 -26.33 -5.00 15.42
N GLY A 46 -25.57 -4.33 14.54
CA GLY A 46 -25.85 -4.32 13.11
C GLY A 46 -25.04 -5.29 12.31
N THR A 47 -24.50 -6.34 12.94
CA THR A 47 -23.59 -7.25 12.24
C THR A 47 -24.32 -8.13 11.22
N GLU A 48 -25.62 -8.23 11.32
CA GLU A 48 -26.39 -9.03 10.37
C GLU A 48 -26.98 -8.21 9.24
N THR A 49 -26.64 -6.92 9.20
CA THR A 49 -27.17 -6.06 8.15
C THR A 49 -26.39 -6.28 6.85
N GLN A 50 -27.05 -5.95 5.75
CA GLN A 50 -26.42 -6.00 4.45
C GLN A 50 -25.25 -5.03 4.38
N GLU A 51 -25.37 -3.88 5.05
CA GLU A 51 -24.31 -2.89 5.08
C GLU A 51 -23.04 -3.47 5.69
N TYR A 52 -23.18 -4.17 6.82
CA TYR A 52 -22.03 -4.78 7.46
C TYR A 52 -21.35 -5.80 6.54
N ALA A 53 -22.16 -6.63 5.88
CA ALA A 53 -21.63 -7.63 4.96
C ALA A 53 -20.88 -6.99 3.82
N GLN A 54 -21.39 -5.88 3.28
CA GLN A 54 -20.72 -5.16 2.20
C GLN A 54 -19.41 -4.56 2.66
N LEU A 55 -19.40 -3.98 3.85
CA LEU A 55 -18.17 -3.40 4.40
C LEU A 55 -17.13 -4.49 4.66
N ALA A 56 -17.56 -5.64 5.16
CA ALA A 56 -16.65 -6.75 5.41
C ALA A 56 -16.04 -7.25 4.12
N ALA A 57 -16.84 -7.38 3.07
CA ALA A 57 -16.34 -7.81 1.76
C ALA A 57 -15.35 -6.80 1.20
N ARG A 58 -15.65 -5.51 1.31
CA ARG A 58 -14.76 -4.47 0.84
C ARG A 58 -13.45 -4.49 1.60
N SER A 59 -13.51 -4.63 2.92
CA SER A 59 -12.31 -4.70 3.76
C SER A 59 -11.43 -5.88 3.35
N LYS A 60 -12.05 -7.00 3.01
CA LYS A 60 -11.32 -8.18 2.56
C LYS A 60 -10.59 -7.91 1.26
N ASP A 61 -11.26 -7.23 0.33
CA ASP A 61 -10.64 -6.85 -0.94
C ASP A 61 -9.45 -5.94 -0.71
N LEU A 62 -9.61 -4.95 0.15
CA LEU A 62 -8.52 -4.02 0.45
C LEU A 62 -7.36 -4.75 1.10
N GLN A 63 -7.64 -5.69 1.99
CA GLN A 63 -6.59 -6.47 2.61
C GLN A 63 -5.83 -7.30 1.58
N ALA A 64 -6.55 -7.88 0.63
CA ALA A 64 -5.90 -8.64 -0.44
C ALA A 64 -4.97 -7.77 -1.26
N GLN A 65 -5.38 -6.53 -1.54
CA GLN A 65 -4.53 -5.59 -2.26
C GLN A 65 -3.29 -5.22 -1.45
N ILE A 66 -3.47 -4.98 -0.16
CA ILE A 66 -2.35 -4.67 0.71
C ILE A 66 -1.38 -5.84 0.74
N ASP A 67 -1.88 -7.05 0.89
CA ASP A 67 -1.05 -8.25 0.95
C ASP A 67 -0.28 -8.46 -0.36
N LYS A 68 -0.86 -8.02 -1.47
CA LYS A 68 -0.22 -8.17 -2.77
C LYS A 68 0.88 -7.12 -3.00
N TYR A 69 0.61 -5.87 -2.66
CA TYR A 69 1.49 -4.77 -3.04
C TYR A 69 2.49 -4.38 -1.96
N ARG A 70 2.13 -4.57 -0.70
CA ARG A 70 3.01 -4.17 0.39
C ARG A 70 4.36 -4.87 0.36
N PRO A 71 4.44 -6.18 0.16
CA PRO A 71 5.75 -6.84 0.09
C PRO A 71 6.60 -6.31 -1.03
N ILE A 72 5.99 -6.00 -2.18
CA ILE A 72 6.72 -5.44 -3.31
C ILE A 72 7.29 -4.07 -2.95
N TYR A 73 6.46 -3.25 -2.34
CA TYR A 73 6.89 -1.92 -1.93
C TYR A 73 8.03 -1.99 -0.90
N GLU A 74 7.87 -2.85 0.09
CA GLU A 74 8.88 -2.98 1.15
C GLU A 74 10.20 -3.50 0.61
N GLU A 75 10.13 -4.44 -0.33
CA GLU A 75 11.33 -4.97 -0.96
C GLU A 75 12.07 -3.88 -1.73
N ARG A 76 11.35 -3.08 -2.48
CA ARG A 76 11.95 -2.01 -3.25
C ARG A 76 12.50 -0.91 -2.36
N MET A 77 11.83 -0.60 -1.28
CA MET A 77 12.33 0.38 -0.32
C MET A 77 13.58 -0.12 0.37
N ALA A 78 13.64 -1.41 0.69
CA ALA A 78 14.82 -2.00 1.30
C ALA A 78 16.01 -1.91 0.35
N TRP A 79 15.77 -2.13 -0.94
CA TRP A 79 16.81 -2.01 -1.94
C TRP A 79 17.39 -0.59 -1.98
N ILE A 80 16.52 0.41 -1.95
CA ILE A 80 16.97 1.80 -1.96
C ILE A 80 17.77 2.12 -0.70
N LYS A 81 17.31 1.65 0.44
CA LYS A 81 18.02 1.86 1.70
C LYS A 81 19.40 1.22 1.66
N ASP A 82 19.48 0.04 1.06
CA ASP A 82 20.75 -0.66 0.96
C ASP A 82 21.74 0.12 0.09
N ILE A 83 21.26 0.67 -1.01
CA ILE A 83 22.09 1.48 -1.89
C ILE A 83 22.60 2.71 -1.15
N LYS A 84 21.72 3.40 -0.43
CA LYS A 84 22.11 4.59 0.35
C LYS A 84 23.13 4.24 1.42
N LYS A 85 22.95 3.10 2.04
CA LYS A 85 23.85 2.63 3.07
C LYS A 85 25.23 2.39 2.53
N LYS A 86 25.30 1.76 1.37
CA LYS A 86 26.59 1.49 0.72
C LYS A 86 27.31 2.78 0.34
N ARG A 87 26.55 3.75 -0.10
CA ARG A 87 27.15 5.04 -0.47
C ARG A 87 27.70 5.79 0.73
N LYS A 88 27.08 5.64 1.86
CA LYS A 88 27.53 6.31 3.07
C LYS A 88 28.75 5.67 3.67
N LYS A 89 29.00 4.45 3.33
CA LYS A 89 30.04 3.67 3.97
C LYS A 89 31.40 3.90 3.36
N ARG A 90 31.70 4.98 2.86
CA ARG A 90 33.03 5.20 2.30
C ARG A 90 34.01 5.72 3.33
#